data_964b8153af18c3d251e346af301113e1
#
_entry.id   964b8153af18c3d251e346af301113e1
#
_cell.length_a   1.000
_cell.length_b   1.000
_cell.length_c   1.000
_cell.angle_alpha   90.00
_cell.angle_beta   90.00
_cell.angle_gamma   90.00
#
_symmetry.space_group_name_H-M   'P 1'
#
loop_
_entity.id
_entity.type
_entity.pdbx_description
1 polymer ?
#
loop_
_entity_poly.entity_id
_entity_poly.type
_entity_poly.pdbx_seq_one_letter_code
_entity_poly.pdbx_strand_id
1 'polypeptide(L)'
;YEMRSLAGTDIRVMTMPDMFAHKLCAMGERLSPRDIFDVWFFLQNHTEINEEILKIRTGKSVSEYAAWCAGRVRETSPKLLMQGLGEVLNDTKSKTFVKNRLIEETASALEVFSAFPLIAKQNQSIYI
;
A
#
# COMPACT_ATOMS: atom_id res chain seq x y z
N TYR A 1 -4.44 -7.67 13.21
CA TYR A 1 -4.94 -9.03 12.91
C TYR A 1 -6.24 -9.29 13.62
N GLU A 2 -7.11 -9.99 12.97
CA GLU A 2 -8.37 -10.46 13.53
C GLU A 2 -8.37 -11.97 13.58
N MET A 3 -9.04 -12.51 14.60
CA MET A 3 -9.26 -13.95 14.70
C MET A 3 -10.68 -14.27 14.26
N ARG A 4 -10.82 -15.18 13.32
CA ARG A 4 -12.11 -15.64 12.83
C ARG A 4 -12.18 -17.15 12.89
N SER A 5 -13.36 -17.65 13.19
CA SER A 5 -13.60 -19.09 13.22
C SER A 5 -14.31 -19.51 11.94
N LEU A 6 -13.70 -20.43 11.20
CA LEU A 6 -14.28 -21.00 9.99
C LEU A 6 -14.26 -22.52 10.11
N ALA A 7 -15.44 -23.15 9.99
CA ALA A 7 -15.56 -24.60 10.06
C ALA A 7 -14.91 -25.19 11.32
N GLY A 8 -15.02 -24.49 12.44
CA GLY A 8 -14.47 -24.95 13.72
C GLY A 8 -12.96 -24.69 13.87
N THR A 9 -12.34 -24.04 12.92
CA THR A 9 -10.91 -23.69 12.97
C THR A 9 -10.74 -22.19 13.07
N ASP A 10 -9.94 -21.74 14.01
CA ASP A 10 -9.62 -20.30 14.13
C ASP A 10 -8.58 -19.91 13.09
N ILE A 11 -8.91 -18.87 12.34
CA ILE A 11 -8.01 -18.34 11.29
C ILE A 11 -7.66 -16.90 11.65
N ARG A 12 -6.35 -16.61 11.66
CA ARG A 12 -5.88 -15.24 11.85
C ARG A 12 -5.94 -14.51 10.52
N VAL A 13 -6.71 -13.44 10.47
CA VAL A 13 -6.91 -12.64 9.26
C VAL A 13 -6.36 -11.24 9.47
N MET A 14 -5.56 -10.77 8.51
CA MET A 14 -5.01 -9.42 8.55
C MET A 14 -6.09 -8.42 8.13
N THR A 15 -6.25 -7.34 8.88
CA THR A 15 -7.20 -6.28 8.52
C THR A 15 -6.65 -5.44 7.37
N MET A 16 -7.53 -4.69 6.69
CA MET A 16 -7.12 -3.83 5.59
C MET A 16 -6.11 -2.76 6.01
N PRO A 17 -6.28 -2.06 7.14
CA PRO A 17 -5.26 -1.11 7.60
C PRO A 17 -3.91 -1.75 7.86
N ASP A 18 -3.89 -2.98 8.37
CA ASP A 18 -2.65 -3.71 8.60
C ASP A 18 -1.98 -4.09 7.27
N MET A 19 -2.78 -4.59 6.33
CA MET A 19 -2.29 -4.94 4.99
C MET A 19 -1.68 -3.74 4.29
N PHE A 20 -2.34 -2.59 4.35
CA PHE A 20 -1.83 -1.37 3.74
C PHE A 20 -0.51 -0.95 4.35
N ALA A 21 -0.41 -0.98 5.69
CA ALA A 21 0.84 -0.64 6.37
C ALA A 21 1.99 -1.54 5.92
N HIS A 22 1.76 -2.86 5.87
CA HIS A 22 2.79 -3.80 5.43
C HIS A 22 3.15 -3.61 3.96
N LYS A 23 2.16 -3.36 3.10
CA LYS A 23 2.41 -3.15 1.66
C LYS A 23 3.17 -1.86 1.40
N LEU A 24 2.84 -0.80 2.12
CA LEU A 24 3.56 0.46 1.98
C LEU A 24 5.03 0.32 2.42
N CYS A 25 5.26 -0.36 3.53
CA CYS A 25 6.62 -0.64 3.98
C CYS A 25 7.40 -1.47 2.96
N ALA A 26 6.79 -2.53 2.46
CA ALA A 26 7.42 -3.42 1.47
C ALA A 26 7.72 -2.67 0.17
N MET A 27 6.80 -1.82 -0.29
CA MET A 27 7.01 -1.03 -1.49
C MET A 27 8.21 -0.10 -1.32
N GLY A 28 8.32 0.60 -0.20
CA GLY A 28 9.44 1.49 0.06
C GLY A 28 10.77 0.75 0.12
N GLU A 29 10.79 -0.46 0.67
CA GLU A 29 11.99 -1.26 0.80
C GLU A 29 12.46 -1.83 -0.53
N ARG A 30 11.56 -2.33 -1.37
CA ARG A 30 11.90 -3.14 -2.54
C ARG A 30 11.53 -2.52 -3.89
N LEU A 31 10.56 -1.60 -3.91
CA LEU A 31 10.00 -1.04 -5.14
C LEU A 31 9.54 -2.12 -6.12
N SER A 32 8.98 -3.21 -5.59
CA SER A 32 8.40 -4.27 -6.41
C SER A 32 7.21 -3.73 -7.21
N PRO A 33 7.10 -4.06 -8.51
CA PRO A 33 5.95 -3.61 -9.31
C PRO A 33 4.61 -3.99 -8.72
N ARG A 34 4.49 -5.19 -8.15
CA ARG A 34 3.26 -5.63 -7.49
C ARG A 34 2.91 -4.79 -6.29
N ASP A 35 3.92 -4.47 -5.47
CA ASP A 35 3.68 -3.65 -4.28
C ASP A 35 3.27 -2.23 -4.67
N ILE A 36 3.85 -1.67 -5.73
CA ILE A 36 3.46 -0.36 -6.25
C ILE A 36 2.00 -0.38 -6.70
N PHE A 37 1.59 -1.40 -7.44
CA PHE A 37 0.21 -1.55 -7.90
C PHE A 37 -0.75 -1.70 -6.71
N ASP A 38 -0.39 -2.54 -5.74
CA ASP A 38 -1.23 -2.76 -4.55
C ASP A 38 -1.38 -1.49 -3.73
N VAL A 39 -0.29 -0.74 -3.54
CA VAL A 39 -0.34 0.53 -2.81
C VAL A 39 -1.23 1.54 -3.56
N TRP A 40 -1.08 1.62 -4.89
CA TRP A 40 -1.96 2.47 -5.69
C TRP A 40 -3.44 2.11 -5.46
N PHE A 41 -3.74 0.81 -5.46
CA PHE A 41 -5.10 0.33 -5.24
C PHE A 41 -5.63 0.73 -3.86
N PHE A 42 -4.83 0.57 -2.80
CA PHE A 42 -5.23 1.00 -1.47
C PHE A 42 -5.49 2.51 -1.42
N LEU A 43 -4.65 3.30 -2.07
CA LEU A 43 -4.81 4.75 -2.11
C LEU A 43 -6.09 5.16 -2.86
N GLN A 44 -6.39 4.48 -3.97
CA GLN A 44 -7.60 4.77 -4.74
C GLN A 44 -8.87 4.45 -3.96
N ASN A 45 -8.81 3.47 -3.09
CA ASN A 45 -9.95 3.07 -2.28
C ASN A 45 -10.02 3.80 -0.93
N HIS A 46 -9.18 4.81 -0.74
CA HIS A 46 -9.13 5.60 0.50
C HIS A 46 -8.99 4.72 1.74
N THR A 47 -8.14 3.71 1.66
CA THR A 47 -7.92 2.77 2.75
C THR A 47 -7.17 3.45 3.88
N GLU A 48 -7.64 3.23 5.11
CA GLU A 48 -6.95 3.70 6.30
C GLU A 48 -5.71 2.84 6.55
N ILE A 49 -4.70 3.42 7.20
CA ILE A 49 -3.44 2.73 7.49
C ILE A 49 -3.27 2.53 8.99
N ASN A 50 -2.71 1.39 9.37
CA ASN A 50 -2.29 1.16 10.75
C ASN A 50 -0.95 1.85 10.99
N GLU A 51 -1.00 3.01 11.61
CA GLU A 51 0.17 3.85 11.89
C GLU A 51 1.21 3.14 12.74
N GLU A 52 0.76 2.37 13.74
CA GLU A 52 1.66 1.70 14.66
C GLU A 52 2.56 0.68 13.98
N ILE A 53 2.00 -0.12 13.08
CA ILE A 53 2.76 -1.11 12.31
C ILE A 53 3.85 -0.41 11.50
N LEU A 54 3.49 0.67 10.81
CA LEU A 54 4.44 1.39 9.98
C LEU A 54 5.56 2.01 10.85
N LYS A 55 5.18 2.59 11.97
CA LYS A 55 6.12 3.22 12.88
C LYS A 55 7.11 2.22 13.47
N ILE A 56 6.63 1.04 13.85
CA ILE A 56 7.48 -0.03 14.38
C ILE A 56 8.47 -0.51 13.31
N ARG A 57 8.01 -0.70 12.08
CA ARG A 57 8.85 -1.21 11.01
C ARG A 57 9.85 -0.19 10.46
N THR A 58 9.50 1.09 10.42
CA THR A 58 10.31 2.10 9.75
C THR A 58 10.91 3.13 10.68
N GLY A 59 10.37 3.29 11.88
CA GLY A 59 10.77 4.34 12.80
C GLY A 59 10.32 5.72 12.37
N LYS A 60 9.48 5.83 11.33
CA LYS A 60 9.02 7.10 10.76
C LYS A 60 7.52 7.25 10.91
N SER A 61 7.05 8.49 10.86
CA SER A 61 5.62 8.76 10.81
C SER A 61 5.08 8.35 9.44
N VAL A 62 3.75 8.19 9.35
CA VAL A 62 3.09 7.90 8.08
C VAL A 62 3.39 8.99 7.06
N SER A 63 3.30 10.25 7.46
CA SER A 63 3.55 11.39 6.57
C SER A 63 4.97 11.37 6.01
N GLU A 64 5.96 11.16 6.87
CA GLU A 64 7.35 11.11 6.44
C GLU A 64 7.61 9.95 5.47
N TYR A 65 7.11 8.78 5.83
CA TYR A 65 7.35 7.58 5.03
C TYR A 65 6.65 7.65 3.68
N ALA A 66 5.40 8.14 3.65
CA ALA A 66 4.66 8.29 2.40
C ALA A 66 5.34 9.28 1.45
N ALA A 67 5.85 10.39 1.98
CA ALA A 67 6.59 11.36 1.17
C ALA A 67 7.87 10.76 0.59
N TRP A 68 8.59 10.01 1.40
CA TRP A 68 9.80 9.31 0.95
C TRP A 68 9.48 8.28 -0.13
N CYS A 69 8.40 7.52 0.07
CA CYS A 69 7.94 6.53 -0.92
C CYS A 69 7.57 7.18 -2.25
N ALA A 70 6.95 8.36 -2.23
CA ALA A 70 6.58 9.08 -3.45
C ALA A 70 7.83 9.35 -4.31
N GLY A 71 8.92 9.80 -3.68
CA GLY A 71 10.18 10.01 -4.37
C GLY A 71 10.75 8.72 -4.95
N ARG A 72 10.68 7.64 -4.17
CA ARG A 72 11.18 6.34 -4.62
C ARG A 72 10.40 5.80 -5.82
N VAL A 73 9.06 5.93 -5.77
CA VAL A 73 8.21 5.46 -6.87
C VAL A 73 8.55 6.20 -8.16
N ARG A 74 8.83 7.50 -8.10
CA ARG A 74 9.19 8.29 -9.27
C ARG A 74 10.52 7.87 -9.92
N GLU A 75 11.39 7.22 -9.16
CA GLU A 75 12.64 6.69 -9.68
C GLU A 75 12.45 5.40 -10.48
N THR A 76 11.29 4.76 -10.37
CA THR A 76 11.00 3.50 -11.05
C THR A 76 10.69 3.75 -12.53
N SER A 77 11.17 2.87 -13.41
CA SER A 77 10.88 3.00 -14.84
C SER A 77 9.61 2.26 -15.24
N PRO A 78 8.83 2.80 -16.20
CA PRO A 78 7.66 2.09 -16.73
C PRO A 78 8.01 0.70 -17.28
N LYS A 79 9.22 0.55 -17.82
CA LYS A 79 9.68 -0.73 -18.36
C LYS A 79 9.75 -1.80 -17.28
N LEU A 80 10.27 -1.46 -16.09
CA LEU A 80 10.33 -2.39 -14.97
C LEU A 80 8.94 -2.79 -14.50
N LEU A 81 8.01 -1.84 -14.48
CA LEU A 81 6.62 -2.14 -14.12
C LEU A 81 5.99 -3.13 -15.09
N MET A 82 6.20 -2.94 -16.37
CA MET A 82 5.65 -3.84 -17.39
C MET A 82 6.25 -5.23 -17.31
N GLN A 83 7.53 -5.34 -16.98
CA GLN A 83 8.16 -6.65 -16.80
C GLN A 83 7.56 -7.39 -15.61
N GLY A 84 7.23 -6.68 -14.54
CA GLY A 84 6.68 -7.31 -13.34
C GLY A 84 5.18 -7.55 -13.38
N LEU A 85 4.43 -6.76 -14.15
CA LEU A 85 2.96 -6.81 -14.16
C LEU A 85 2.36 -7.29 -15.48
N GLY A 86 3.15 -7.33 -16.56
CA GLY A 86 2.64 -7.64 -17.89
C GLY A 86 1.92 -8.98 -17.99
N GLU A 87 2.35 -9.97 -17.23
CA GLU A 87 1.72 -11.31 -17.24
C GLU A 87 0.41 -11.36 -16.48
N VAL A 88 0.23 -10.47 -15.50
CA VAL A 88 -0.98 -10.41 -14.67
C VAL A 88 -2.04 -9.51 -15.29
N LEU A 89 -1.66 -8.63 -16.20
CA LEU A 89 -2.58 -7.69 -16.85
C LEU A 89 -3.03 -8.27 -18.18
N ASN A 90 -4.34 -8.51 -18.28
CA ASN A 90 -4.90 -9.21 -19.44
C ASN A 90 -5.44 -8.30 -20.53
N ASP A 91 -5.67 -7.02 -20.24
CA ASP A 91 -6.27 -6.12 -21.21
C ASP A 91 -5.35 -4.95 -21.57
N THR A 92 -5.61 -4.38 -22.74
CA THR A 92 -4.80 -3.28 -23.27
C THR A 92 -4.93 -2.01 -22.42
N LYS A 93 -6.11 -1.76 -21.86
CA LYS A 93 -6.34 -0.57 -21.02
C LYS A 93 -5.49 -0.61 -19.76
N SER A 94 -5.46 -1.76 -19.08
CA SER A 94 -4.65 -1.92 -17.87
C SER A 94 -3.17 -1.79 -18.18
N LYS A 95 -2.71 -2.39 -19.27
CA LYS A 95 -1.31 -2.29 -19.69
C LYS A 95 -0.93 -0.85 -20.01
N THR A 96 -1.79 -0.12 -20.73
CA THR A 96 -1.56 1.27 -21.07
C THR A 96 -1.50 2.14 -19.81
N PHE A 97 -2.41 1.91 -18.87
CA PHE A 97 -2.42 2.63 -17.59
C PHE A 97 -1.11 2.41 -16.83
N VAL A 98 -0.70 1.16 -16.67
CA VAL A 98 0.53 0.83 -15.93
C VAL A 98 1.74 1.46 -16.59
N LYS A 99 1.83 1.37 -17.92
CA LYS A 99 2.96 1.91 -18.67
C LYS A 99 3.05 3.45 -18.56
N ASN A 100 1.92 4.14 -18.64
CA ASN A 100 1.92 5.58 -18.83
C ASN A 100 1.56 6.38 -17.59
N ARG A 101 0.83 5.80 -16.63
CA ARG A 101 0.20 6.59 -15.57
C ARG A 101 0.44 6.08 -14.15
N LEU A 102 0.71 4.79 -13.96
CA LEU A 102 0.74 4.21 -12.61
C LEU A 102 1.78 4.90 -11.72
N ILE A 103 2.97 5.14 -12.22
CA ILE A 103 4.04 5.76 -11.43
C ILE A 103 3.60 7.12 -10.92
N GLU A 104 3.17 7.99 -11.82
CA GLU A 104 2.81 9.36 -11.45
C GLU A 104 1.55 9.40 -10.59
N GLU A 105 0.56 8.59 -10.89
CA GLU A 105 -0.66 8.56 -10.06
C GLU A 105 -0.37 8.04 -8.66
N THR A 106 0.47 7.00 -8.54
CA THR A 106 0.84 6.48 -7.23
C THR A 106 1.65 7.50 -6.44
N ALA A 107 2.64 8.12 -7.07
CA ALA A 107 3.47 9.12 -6.41
C ALA A 107 2.65 10.33 -5.98
N SER A 108 1.78 10.84 -6.84
CA SER A 108 0.92 11.98 -6.51
C SER A 108 -0.05 11.64 -5.39
N ALA A 109 -0.65 10.44 -5.43
CA ALA A 109 -1.55 9.98 -4.37
C ALA A 109 -0.81 9.84 -3.04
N LEU A 110 0.44 9.37 -3.06
CA LEU A 110 1.27 9.27 -1.86
C LEU A 110 1.58 10.65 -1.28
N GLU A 111 1.81 11.65 -2.13
CA GLU A 111 2.03 13.02 -1.67
C GLU A 111 0.80 13.59 -0.98
N VAL A 112 -0.38 13.36 -1.56
CA VAL A 112 -1.64 13.78 -0.93
C VAL A 112 -1.83 13.04 0.39
N PHE A 113 -1.59 11.73 0.40
CA PHE A 113 -1.70 10.91 1.60
C PHE A 113 -0.71 11.37 2.67
N SER A 114 0.49 11.77 2.28
CA SER A 114 1.49 12.33 3.21
C SER A 114 0.97 13.59 3.90
N ALA A 115 0.28 14.45 3.16
CA ALA A 115 -0.28 15.69 3.70
C ALA A 115 -1.51 15.45 4.56
N PHE A 116 -2.34 14.46 4.21
CA PHE A 116 -3.60 14.16 4.87
C PHE A 116 -3.76 12.65 5.06
N PRO A 117 -2.94 12.02 5.94
CA PRO A 117 -2.98 10.57 6.08
C PRO A 117 -4.29 10.09 6.72
N LEU A 118 -4.82 9.00 6.18
CA LEU A 118 -6.00 8.35 6.74
C LEU A 118 -5.55 7.31 7.75
N ILE A 119 -5.49 7.71 9.01
CA ILE A 119 -5.01 6.86 10.10
C ILE A 119 -6.17 6.05 10.65
N ALA A 120 -6.00 4.73 10.73
CA ALA A 120 -7.01 3.86 11.31
C ALA A 120 -7.09 4.12 12.81
N LYS A 121 -8.32 4.21 13.32
CA LYS A 121 -8.55 4.39 14.74
C LYS A 121 -8.29 3.09 15.48
N GLN A 122 -7.57 3.16 16.56
CA GLN A 122 -7.43 2.02 17.45
C GLN A 122 -8.71 1.88 18.26
N ASN A 123 -9.25 0.68 18.27
CA ASN A 123 -10.46 0.42 19.01
C ASN A 123 -10.10 -0.04 20.43
N GLN A 124 -10.03 0.91 21.36
CA GLN A 124 -9.63 0.63 22.74
C GLN A 124 -10.72 -0.08 23.54
N SER A 125 -11.96 0.04 23.12
CA SER A 125 -13.09 -0.56 23.85
C SER A 125 -13.08 -2.08 23.85
N ILE A 126 -12.37 -2.71 22.94
CA ILE A 126 -12.28 -4.15 22.83
C ILE A 126 -11.53 -4.81 23.98
N TYR A 127 -10.82 -4.02 24.78
CA TYR A 127 -10.01 -4.54 25.87
C TYR A 127 -10.71 -4.49 27.22
N ILE A 128 -11.99 -4.32 27.19
CA ILE A 128 -12.77 -4.29 28.41
C ILE A 128 -13.10 -5.72 28.86
#